data_d83794405ea6a82670029196f2d63d12
#
_entry.id   d83794405ea6a82670029196f2d63d12
#
_cell.length_a   1.000
_cell.length_b   1.000
_cell.length_c   1.000
_cell.angle_alpha   90.00
_cell.angle_beta   90.00
_cell.angle_gamma   90.00
#
_symmetry.space_group_name_H-M   'P 1'
#
loop_
_entity.id
_entity.type
_entity.pdbx_description
1 polymer ?
#
loop_
_entity_poly.entity_id
_entity_poly.type
_entity_poly.pdbx_seq_one_letter_code
_entity_poly.pdbx_strand_id
1 'polypeptide(L)'
;MKVFILHPGKANYPEIAAYRDFLGPRGFDVHDGDASAYARFDGRHDCILWCIMGFYRALPPARFVIHDYRSLSVGRLAALKDTVKRAWNAKPALRIFQNERMRDAMAFRDGIPSLLLPMGVPDWIFGIANEPAGAGPAGRFCYIGEMSRERGFHKVLAAYRAAPRTARDSLVLVGQPEPEIYEAFRHVEGLVFVGRVPQRDALKIVQRSDYAVCYFPYHRPHRFQTPTKLLEYAALGKKIICNNAPSNVDAINALGIRSHVTGAAIFDELLPLAQVRAQRNDPARLKRLEWTAVIARSGVLAHIEAAASMRGAR
;
A
#
# COMPACT_ATOMS: atom_id res chain seq x y z
N MET A 1 -7.21 -17.80 -20.64
CA MET A 1 -7.05 -16.37 -21.13
C MET A 1 -5.80 -15.78 -20.50
N LYS A 2 -4.97 -15.08 -21.31
CA LYS A 2 -3.78 -14.39 -20.77
C LYS A 2 -4.15 -13.03 -20.21
N VAL A 3 -3.54 -12.66 -19.07
CA VAL A 3 -3.61 -11.34 -18.43
C VAL A 3 -2.20 -10.82 -18.31
N PHE A 4 -1.92 -9.63 -18.80
CA PHE A 4 -0.63 -8.98 -18.61
C PHE A 4 -0.79 -7.74 -17.73
N ILE A 5 -0.07 -7.69 -16.61
CA ILE A 5 -0.05 -6.56 -15.70
C ILE A 5 1.14 -5.68 -16.06
N LEU A 6 0.85 -4.54 -16.69
CA LEU A 6 1.85 -3.57 -17.12
C LEU A 6 2.13 -2.56 -16.01
N HIS A 7 3.39 -2.42 -15.61
CA HIS A 7 3.82 -1.50 -14.56
C HIS A 7 5.18 -0.85 -14.88
N PRO A 8 5.50 0.34 -14.33
CA PRO A 8 6.76 1.02 -14.65
C PRO A 8 8.00 0.47 -13.91
N GLY A 9 7.88 -0.55 -13.08
CA GLY A 9 9.01 -1.19 -12.38
C GLY A 9 9.70 -0.33 -11.30
N LYS A 10 9.11 0.80 -10.91
CA LYS A 10 9.75 1.81 -10.04
C LYS A 10 9.37 1.71 -8.57
N ALA A 11 8.46 0.82 -8.21
CA ALA A 11 7.95 0.67 -6.84
C ALA A 11 7.69 -0.80 -6.52
N ASN A 12 7.41 -1.07 -5.24
CA ASN A 12 6.85 -2.34 -4.84
C ASN A 12 5.32 -2.30 -5.08
N TYR A 13 4.82 -3.26 -5.86
CA TYR A 13 3.42 -3.39 -6.23
C TYR A 13 2.83 -4.66 -5.60
N PRO A 14 2.43 -4.64 -4.32
CA PRO A 14 1.91 -5.82 -3.62
C PRO A 14 0.64 -6.38 -4.27
N GLU A 15 -0.10 -5.56 -4.99
CA GLU A 15 -1.29 -5.93 -5.74
C GLU A 15 -1.00 -6.90 -6.90
N ILE A 16 0.20 -6.88 -7.49
CA ILE A 16 0.54 -7.79 -8.60
C ILE A 16 0.50 -9.25 -8.15
N ALA A 17 1.15 -9.55 -7.02
CA ALA A 17 1.10 -10.89 -6.44
C ALA A 17 -0.34 -11.28 -6.10
N ALA A 18 -1.11 -10.36 -5.50
CA ALA A 18 -2.49 -10.59 -5.15
C ALA A 18 -3.39 -10.89 -6.38
N TYR A 19 -3.19 -10.16 -7.48
CA TYR A 19 -3.93 -10.43 -8.73
C TYR A 19 -3.55 -11.79 -9.33
N ARG A 20 -2.27 -12.15 -9.29
CA ARG A 20 -1.82 -13.47 -9.74
C ARG A 20 -2.42 -14.60 -8.90
N ASP A 21 -2.38 -14.46 -7.57
CA ASP A 21 -2.91 -15.45 -6.64
C ASP A 21 -4.44 -15.59 -6.74
N PHE A 22 -5.14 -14.50 -7.08
CA PHE A 22 -6.59 -14.51 -7.26
C PHE A 22 -7.03 -15.05 -8.62
N LEU A 23 -6.36 -14.66 -9.71
CA LEU A 23 -6.76 -14.98 -11.08
C LEU A 23 -6.23 -16.34 -11.54
N GLY A 24 -5.03 -16.73 -11.12
CA GLY A 24 -4.39 -17.98 -11.52
C GLY A 24 -5.26 -19.22 -11.29
N PRO A 25 -5.77 -19.47 -10.07
CA PRO A 25 -6.66 -20.59 -9.78
C PRO A 25 -8.00 -20.58 -10.56
N ARG A 26 -8.34 -19.43 -11.16
CA ARG A 26 -9.54 -19.24 -12.00
C ARG A 26 -9.29 -19.44 -13.50
N GLY A 27 -8.12 -19.98 -13.85
CA GLY A 27 -7.78 -20.34 -15.24
C GLY A 27 -7.22 -19.19 -16.07
N PHE A 28 -6.79 -18.08 -15.43
CA PHE A 28 -6.08 -17.00 -16.11
C PHE A 28 -4.57 -17.22 -16.01
N ASP A 29 -3.87 -17.08 -17.14
CA ASP A 29 -2.42 -17.10 -17.21
C ASP A 29 -1.90 -15.66 -17.02
N VAL A 30 -1.37 -15.35 -15.82
CA VAL A 30 -1.04 -13.98 -15.39
C VAL A 30 0.45 -13.72 -15.48
N HIS A 31 0.80 -12.76 -16.32
CA HIS A 31 2.15 -12.23 -16.53
C HIS A 31 2.25 -10.79 -16.05
N ASP A 32 3.44 -10.31 -15.76
CA ASP A 32 3.69 -8.91 -15.45
C ASP A 32 5.05 -8.43 -15.99
N GLY A 33 5.17 -7.12 -16.11
CA GLY A 33 6.41 -6.49 -16.55
C GLY A 33 6.23 -5.04 -16.99
N ASP A 34 7.32 -4.48 -17.48
CA ASP A 34 7.35 -3.13 -18.05
C ASP A 34 6.90 -3.12 -19.53
N ALA A 35 6.94 -1.92 -20.14
CA ALA A 35 6.56 -1.74 -21.54
C ALA A 35 7.43 -2.57 -22.51
N SER A 36 8.70 -2.80 -22.19
CA SER A 36 9.60 -3.60 -23.01
C SER A 36 9.26 -5.09 -22.93
N ALA A 37 8.91 -5.56 -21.73
CA ALA A 37 8.43 -6.93 -21.51
C ALA A 37 7.10 -7.15 -22.26
N TYR A 38 6.18 -6.18 -22.16
CA TYR A 38 4.91 -6.26 -22.89
C TYR A 38 5.09 -6.25 -24.41
N ALA A 39 6.00 -5.46 -24.93
CA ALA A 39 6.27 -5.43 -26.38
C ALA A 39 6.74 -6.78 -26.95
N ARG A 40 7.42 -7.59 -26.13
CA ARG A 40 7.88 -8.95 -26.46
C ARG A 40 6.90 -10.06 -26.07
N PHE A 41 5.79 -9.69 -25.41
CA PHE A 41 4.84 -10.67 -24.91
C PHE A 41 4.05 -11.31 -26.05
N ASP A 42 4.13 -12.63 -26.16
CA ASP A 42 3.36 -13.40 -27.12
C ASP A 42 1.89 -13.46 -26.73
N GLY A 43 0.99 -13.14 -27.67
CA GLY A 43 -0.46 -13.08 -27.44
C GLY A 43 -0.95 -11.71 -26.93
N ARG A 44 -0.13 -10.64 -27.02
CA ARG A 44 -0.50 -9.28 -26.60
C ARG A 44 -1.81 -8.77 -27.24
N HIS A 45 -2.10 -9.17 -28.48
CA HIS A 45 -3.32 -8.74 -29.18
C HIS A 45 -4.60 -9.37 -28.62
N ASP A 46 -4.49 -10.51 -27.93
CA ASP A 46 -5.61 -11.29 -27.43
C ASP A 46 -5.62 -11.42 -25.90
N CYS A 47 -4.85 -10.61 -25.19
CA CYS A 47 -4.78 -10.60 -23.74
C CYS A 47 -5.65 -9.50 -23.12
N ILE A 48 -5.90 -9.62 -21.83
CA ILE A 48 -6.34 -8.52 -20.99
C ILE A 48 -5.10 -7.77 -20.51
N LEU A 49 -5.00 -6.49 -20.85
CA LEU A 49 -3.91 -5.63 -20.40
C LEU A 49 -4.35 -4.81 -19.19
N TRP A 50 -3.74 -5.07 -18.04
CA TRP A 50 -3.99 -4.39 -16.78
C TRP A 50 -2.86 -3.42 -16.50
N CYS A 51 -3.07 -2.13 -16.75
CA CYS A 51 -2.05 -1.10 -16.59
C CYS A 51 -2.11 -0.51 -15.17
N ILE A 52 -1.08 -0.81 -14.35
CA ILE A 52 -0.90 -0.15 -13.06
C ILE A 52 -0.22 1.20 -13.32
N MET A 53 -0.95 2.29 -13.08
CA MET A 53 -0.47 3.68 -13.19
C MET A 53 0.22 4.00 -14.51
N GLY A 54 -0.51 4.59 -15.43
CA GLY A 54 0.05 4.92 -16.74
C GLY A 54 -0.43 6.24 -17.31
N PHE A 55 0.35 6.75 -18.26
CA PHE A 55 -0.10 7.73 -19.22
C PHE A 55 0.21 7.18 -20.60
N TYR A 56 -0.85 6.94 -21.38
CA TYR A 56 -0.75 6.34 -22.69
C TYR A 56 -1.50 7.25 -23.68
N ARG A 57 -0.83 7.83 -24.66
CA ARG A 57 -1.47 8.59 -25.74
C ARG A 57 -2.28 7.69 -26.67
N ALA A 58 -1.80 6.47 -26.88
CA ALA A 58 -2.50 5.40 -27.57
C ALA A 58 -2.47 4.14 -26.70
N LEU A 59 -3.51 3.34 -26.73
CA LEU A 59 -3.50 2.06 -26.01
C LEU A 59 -2.55 1.09 -26.71
N PRO A 60 -1.73 0.36 -25.96
CA PRO A 60 -1.06 -0.80 -26.50
C PRO A 60 -2.07 -1.81 -27.05
N PRO A 61 -1.70 -2.63 -28.06
CA PRO A 61 -2.59 -3.65 -28.61
C PRO A 61 -2.96 -4.65 -27.52
N ALA A 62 -4.26 -4.81 -27.29
CA ALA A 62 -4.83 -5.76 -26.34
C ALA A 62 -6.33 -5.95 -26.65
N ARG A 63 -6.92 -7.05 -26.21
CA ARG A 63 -8.35 -7.29 -26.32
C ARG A 63 -9.18 -6.38 -25.41
N PHE A 64 -8.71 -6.22 -24.18
CA PHE A 64 -9.38 -5.45 -23.12
C PHE A 64 -8.33 -4.73 -22.29
N VAL A 65 -8.49 -3.42 -22.08
CA VAL A 65 -7.51 -2.61 -21.35
C VAL A 65 -8.14 -2.06 -20.07
N ILE A 66 -7.46 -2.28 -18.97
CA ILE A 66 -7.80 -1.77 -17.64
C ILE A 66 -6.75 -0.73 -17.23
N HIS A 67 -7.17 0.46 -16.80
CA HIS A 67 -6.33 1.42 -16.12
C HIS A 67 -6.56 1.38 -14.62
N ASP A 68 -5.55 1.00 -13.85
CA ASP A 68 -5.61 0.86 -12.40
C ASP A 68 -4.83 1.98 -11.71
N TYR A 69 -5.55 2.90 -11.09
CA TYR A 69 -5.02 4.08 -10.42
C TYR A 69 -4.75 3.76 -8.94
N ARG A 70 -3.48 3.46 -8.61
CA ARG A 70 -3.00 3.17 -7.23
C ARG A 70 -2.36 4.37 -6.56
N SER A 71 -2.05 5.44 -7.33
CA SER A 71 -1.49 6.69 -6.85
C SER A 71 -1.84 7.82 -7.81
N LEU A 72 -1.73 9.03 -7.36
CA LEU A 72 -1.81 10.24 -8.18
C LEU A 72 -0.42 10.71 -8.61
N SER A 73 -0.34 11.62 -9.56
CA SER A 73 0.93 12.21 -9.99
C SER A 73 1.65 12.91 -8.84
N VAL A 74 2.98 12.91 -8.90
CA VAL A 74 3.88 13.48 -7.89
C VAL A 74 4.63 14.70 -8.41
N GLY A 75 5.24 15.49 -7.48
CA GLY A 75 6.06 16.66 -7.77
C GLY A 75 5.27 17.96 -7.89
N ARG A 76 5.98 19.07 -8.14
CA ARG A 76 5.42 20.44 -8.12
C ARG A 76 4.23 20.66 -9.06
N LEU A 77 4.19 19.97 -10.20
CA LEU A 77 3.14 20.08 -11.22
C LEU A 77 2.17 18.87 -11.18
N ALA A 78 2.01 18.22 -10.04
CA ALA A 78 1.23 16.99 -9.93
C ALA A 78 -0.23 17.15 -10.37
N ALA A 79 -0.91 18.23 -9.98
CA ALA A 79 -2.29 18.51 -10.38
C ALA A 79 -2.41 18.74 -11.89
N LEU A 80 -1.45 19.46 -12.49
CA LEU A 80 -1.40 19.66 -13.95
C LEU A 80 -1.17 18.33 -14.68
N LYS A 81 -0.25 17.49 -14.20
CA LYS A 81 -0.03 16.16 -14.76
C LYS A 81 -1.29 15.30 -14.73
N ASP A 82 -2.08 15.36 -13.65
CA ASP A 82 -3.35 14.62 -13.59
C ASP A 82 -4.42 15.21 -14.52
N THR A 83 -4.42 16.53 -14.72
CA THR A 83 -5.27 17.17 -15.75
C THR A 83 -4.89 16.73 -17.16
N VAL A 84 -3.59 16.66 -17.45
CA VAL A 84 -3.08 16.13 -18.73
C VAL A 84 -3.47 14.66 -18.91
N LYS A 85 -3.34 13.84 -17.88
CA LYS A 85 -3.79 12.43 -17.91
C LYS A 85 -5.29 12.34 -18.17
N ARG A 86 -6.08 13.18 -17.53
CA ARG A 86 -7.55 13.21 -17.75
C ARG A 86 -7.93 13.58 -19.17
N ALA A 87 -7.24 14.55 -19.76
CA ALA A 87 -7.58 15.07 -21.09
C ALA A 87 -7.03 14.21 -22.23
N TRP A 88 -5.81 13.68 -22.08
CA TRP A 88 -5.05 13.09 -23.20
C TRP A 88 -4.69 11.62 -23.01
N ASN A 89 -5.06 11.01 -21.89
CA ASN A 89 -4.86 9.57 -21.74
C ASN A 89 -5.82 8.81 -22.65
N ALA A 90 -5.32 7.82 -23.36
CA ALA A 90 -6.15 6.95 -24.17
C ALA A 90 -7.22 6.28 -23.30
N LYS A 91 -8.41 6.10 -23.86
CA LYS A 91 -9.58 5.60 -23.12
C LYS A 91 -9.50 4.09 -22.95
N PRO A 92 -9.38 3.56 -21.72
CA PRO A 92 -9.44 2.12 -21.48
C PRO A 92 -10.88 1.61 -21.53
N ALA A 93 -11.07 0.32 -21.50
CA ALA A 93 -12.39 -0.29 -21.36
C ALA A 93 -12.93 -0.20 -19.93
N LEU A 94 -12.05 -0.17 -18.93
CA LEU A 94 -12.39 -0.10 -17.51
C LEU A 94 -11.34 0.71 -16.74
N ARG A 95 -11.79 1.50 -15.75
CA ARG A 95 -10.93 2.14 -14.76
C ARG A 95 -11.10 1.52 -13.40
N ILE A 96 -10.02 1.41 -12.67
CA ILE A 96 -9.99 0.98 -11.27
C ILE A 96 -9.35 2.08 -10.44
N PHE A 97 -9.94 2.37 -9.28
CA PHE A 97 -9.40 3.31 -8.30
C PHE A 97 -9.25 2.65 -6.95
N GLN A 98 -8.18 2.99 -6.24
CA GLN A 98 -7.94 2.47 -4.91
C GLN A 98 -9.01 2.89 -3.90
N ASN A 99 -9.58 4.09 -4.04
CA ASN A 99 -10.61 4.64 -3.18
C ASN A 99 -11.36 5.79 -3.88
N GLU A 100 -12.47 6.23 -3.27
CA GLU A 100 -13.31 7.30 -3.80
C GLU A 100 -12.56 8.63 -3.94
N ARG A 101 -11.77 9.01 -2.93
CA ARG A 101 -11.00 10.26 -2.99
C ARG A 101 -10.07 10.34 -4.19
N MET A 102 -9.47 9.21 -4.57
CA MET A 102 -8.62 9.13 -5.75
C MET A 102 -9.46 9.21 -7.04
N ARG A 103 -10.61 8.54 -7.10
CA ARG A 103 -11.55 8.63 -8.21
C ARG A 103 -12.01 10.08 -8.39
N ASP A 104 -12.41 10.73 -7.31
CA ASP A 104 -12.92 12.12 -7.35
C ASP A 104 -11.82 13.13 -7.70
N ALA A 105 -10.59 12.92 -7.20
CA ALA A 105 -9.44 13.75 -7.58
C ALA A 105 -9.07 13.64 -9.06
N MET A 106 -9.24 12.46 -9.68
CA MET A 106 -9.05 12.27 -11.12
C MET A 106 -10.21 12.82 -11.93
N ALA A 107 -11.43 12.85 -11.40
CA ALA A 107 -12.61 13.48 -11.96
C ALA A 107 -12.84 13.22 -13.47
N PHE A 108 -12.70 11.96 -13.91
CA PHE A 108 -13.04 11.58 -15.30
C PHE A 108 -14.55 11.74 -15.55
N ARG A 109 -14.92 12.25 -16.73
CA ARG A 109 -16.31 12.52 -17.15
C ARG A 109 -16.62 11.98 -18.54
N ASP A 110 -15.96 10.93 -18.97
CA ASP A 110 -16.03 10.39 -20.34
C ASP A 110 -16.90 9.14 -20.48
N GLY A 111 -17.68 8.80 -19.45
CA GLY A 111 -18.62 7.67 -19.47
C GLY A 111 -18.00 6.28 -19.37
N ILE A 112 -16.66 6.17 -19.23
CA ILE A 112 -16.01 4.87 -19.08
C ILE A 112 -16.32 4.28 -17.71
N PRO A 113 -16.72 3.00 -17.62
CA PRO A 113 -16.99 2.32 -16.35
C PRO A 113 -15.82 2.42 -15.38
N SER A 114 -16.11 2.61 -14.10
CA SER A 114 -15.10 2.62 -13.07
C SER A 114 -15.49 1.80 -11.85
N LEU A 115 -14.51 1.10 -11.26
CA LEU A 115 -14.67 0.31 -10.06
C LEU A 115 -13.77 0.83 -8.95
N LEU A 116 -14.18 0.56 -7.70
CA LEU A 116 -13.30 0.69 -6.55
C LEU A 116 -12.71 -0.67 -6.22
N LEU A 117 -11.39 -0.74 -6.21
CA LEU A 117 -10.63 -1.89 -5.73
C LEU A 117 -9.70 -1.40 -4.61
N PRO A 118 -10.16 -1.43 -3.35
CA PRO A 118 -9.37 -0.95 -2.22
C PRO A 118 -8.05 -1.71 -2.03
N MET A 119 -7.16 -1.19 -1.19
CA MET A 119 -5.98 -1.94 -0.76
C MET A 119 -6.40 -3.09 0.15
N GLY A 120 -5.81 -4.24 -0.11
CA GLY A 120 -5.93 -5.42 0.73
C GLY A 120 -4.65 -5.67 1.53
N VAL A 121 -4.69 -6.75 2.30
CA VAL A 121 -3.54 -7.34 2.97
C VAL A 121 -3.33 -8.76 2.46
N PRO A 122 -2.09 -9.29 2.48
CA PRO A 122 -1.85 -10.68 2.10
C PRO A 122 -2.70 -11.65 2.94
N ASP A 123 -3.34 -12.63 2.31
CA ASP A 123 -4.24 -13.57 2.99
C ASP A 123 -3.51 -14.37 4.10
N TRP A 124 -2.22 -14.63 3.91
CA TRP A 124 -1.37 -15.32 4.88
C TRP A 124 -1.08 -14.49 6.16
N ILE A 125 -1.37 -13.18 6.20
CA ILE A 125 -1.02 -12.31 7.34
C ILE A 125 -1.73 -12.75 8.62
N PHE A 126 -2.95 -13.26 8.49
CA PHE A 126 -3.76 -13.71 9.62
C PHE A 126 -3.22 -14.99 10.29
N GLY A 127 -2.34 -15.73 9.60
CA GLY A 127 -1.68 -16.91 10.14
C GLY A 127 -0.40 -16.62 10.91
N ILE A 128 0.21 -15.45 10.74
CA ILE A 128 1.51 -15.11 11.36
C ILE A 128 1.46 -15.23 12.90
N ALA A 129 0.33 -14.89 13.52
CA ALA A 129 0.18 -14.97 14.98
C ALA A 129 0.42 -16.39 15.54
N ASN A 130 0.15 -17.40 14.73
CA ASN A 130 0.29 -18.82 15.09
C ASN A 130 1.65 -19.40 14.68
N GLU A 131 2.50 -18.61 14.02
CA GLU A 131 3.84 -19.03 13.65
C GLU A 131 4.83 -18.83 14.79
N PRO A 132 5.91 -19.64 14.85
CA PRO A 132 6.99 -19.39 15.79
C PRO A 132 7.50 -17.96 15.69
N ALA A 133 7.75 -17.32 16.82
CA ALA A 133 8.35 -16.00 16.85
C ALA A 133 9.68 -16.04 16.11
N GLY A 134 9.78 -15.33 14.98
CA GLY A 134 10.99 -15.29 14.16
C GLY A 134 12.19 -14.75 14.93
N ALA A 135 13.41 -14.99 14.44
CA ALA A 135 14.60 -14.34 14.93
C ALA A 135 14.56 -12.83 14.63
N GLY A 136 15.23 -12.02 15.43
CA GLY A 136 15.34 -10.57 15.21
C GLY A 136 15.04 -9.74 16.44
N PRO A 137 15.24 -8.41 16.35
CA PRO A 137 15.05 -7.52 17.48
C PRO A 137 13.58 -7.46 17.88
N ALA A 138 13.34 -7.32 19.17
CA ALA A 138 12.06 -6.93 19.75
C ALA A 138 12.22 -5.54 20.36
N GLY A 139 11.18 -4.74 20.29
CA GLY A 139 11.17 -3.42 20.89
C GLY A 139 9.78 -3.03 21.38
N ARG A 140 9.71 -1.96 22.15
CA ARG A 140 8.40 -1.45 22.53
C ARG A 140 7.63 -0.94 21.31
N PHE A 141 8.32 -0.27 20.40
CA PHE A 141 7.77 0.27 19.15
C PHE A 141 8.43 -0.37 17.94
N CYS A 142 7.68 -0.58 16.87
CA CYS A 142 8.22 -1.01 15.59
C CYS A 142 7.59 -0.23 14.43
N TYR A 143 8.44 0.27 13.54
CA TYR A 143 8.03 0.89 12.27
C TYR A 143 8.55 0.05 11.09
N ILE A 144 7.70 -0.18 10.09
CA ILE A 144 8.10 -0.73 8.79
C ILE A 144 7.83 0.30 7.71
N GLY A 145 8.84 0.63 6.93
CA GLY A 145 8.64 1.48 5.77
C GLY A 145 9.88 2.21 5.29
N GLU A 146 9.65 3.06 4.32
CA GLU A 146 10.65 3.97 3.80
C GLU A 146 10.90 5.09 4.81
N MET A 147 12.18 5.36 5.04
CA MET A 147 12.65 6.40 5.96
C MET A 147 13.40 7.47 5.16
N SER A 148 12.64 8.36 4.52
CA SER A 148 13.17 9.45 3.68
C SER A 148 12.83 10.84 4.22
N ARG A 149 13.65 11.83 3.83
CA ARG A 149 13.38 13.24 4.13
C ARG A 149 12.15 13.76 3.39
N GLU A 150 11.94 13.30 2.16
CA GLU A 150 10.75 13.62 1.37
C GLU A 150 9.48 13.25 2.14
N ARG A 151 9.45 12.06 2.74
CA ARG A 151 8.32 11.62 3.57
C ARG A 151 8.23 12.35 4.92
N GLY A 152 9.27 13.03 5.34
CA GLY A 152 9.34 13.74 6.62
C GLY A 152 9.68 12.83 7.81
N PHE A 153 10.17 11.62 7.58
CA PHE A 153 10.41 10.63 8.66
C PHE A 153 11.51 11.07 9.64
N HIS A 154 12.47 11.88 9.21
CA HIS A 154 13.47 12.51 10.10
C HIS A 154 12.83 13.29 11.27
N LYS A 155 11.62 13.86 11.07
CA LYS A 155 10.87 14.56 12.14
C LYS A 155 10.36 13.59 13.20
N VAL A 156 9.94 12.39 12.79
CA VAL A 156 9.52 11.31 13.71
C VAL A 156 10.69 10.87 14.59
N LEU A 157 11.87 10.68 13.97
CA LEU A 157 13.09 10.31 14.72
C LEU A 157 13.58 11.41 15.64
N ALA A 158 13.47 12.68 15.22
CA ALA A 158 13.82 13.82 16.06
C ALA A 158 12.88 13.93 17.27
N ALA A 159 11.59 13.73 17.09
CA ALA A 159 10.61 13.71 18.17
C ALA A 159 10.86 12.52 19.12
N TYR A 160 11.15 11.33 18.59
CA TYR A 160 11.54 10.18 19.41
C TYR A 160 12.79 10.49 20.25
N ARG A 161 13.81 11.09 19.67
CA ARG A 161 15.04 11.48 20.37
C ARG A 161 14.77 12.47 21.50
N ALA A 162 13.85 13.41 21.30
CA ALA A 162 13.52 14.45 22.28
C ALA A 162 12.52 13.96 23.37
N ALA A 163 11.74 12.93 23.09
CA ALA A 163 10.73 12.43 24.02
C ALA A 163 11.35 11.85 25.30
N PRO A 164 10.75 12.03 26.48
CA PRO A 164 11.14 11.35 27.70
C PRO A 164 11.03 9.83 27.52
N ARG A 165 12.17 9.14 27.70
CA ARG A 165 12.27 7.69 27.45
C ARG A 165 12.94 6.97 28.60
N THR A 166 12.62 5.70 28.73
CA THR A 166 13.36 4.71 29.54
C THR A 166 14.09 3.75 28.61
N ALA A 167 15.01 2.95 29.15
CA ALA A 167 15.69 1.91 28.39
C ALA A 167 14.72 0.88 27.74
N ARG A 168 13.48 0.81 28.20
CA ARG A 168 12.43 -0.08 27.64
C ARG A 168 11.72 0.51 26.42
N ASP A 169 11.88 1.79 26.16
CA ASP A 169 11.16 2.52 25.09
C ASP A 169 11.90 2.44 23.75
N SER A 170 12.38 1.26 23.36
CA SER A 170 13.09 1.06 22.09
C SER A 170 12.17 1.14 20.87
N LEU A 171 12.69 1.69 19.76
CA LEU A 171 12.03 1.77 18.46
C LEU A 171 12.83 0.98 17.43
N VAL A 172 12.25 -0.12 16.97
CA VAL A 172 12.78 -0.96 15.89
C VAL A 172 12.33 -0.41 14.54
N LEU A 173 13.29 -0.19 13.65
CA LEU A 173 13.12 0.44 12.34
C LEU A 173 13.44 -0.56 11.24
N VAL A 174 12.41 -1.05 10.56
CA VAL A 174 12.54 -2.04 9.47
C VAL A 174 12.34 -1.35 8.13
N GLY A 175 13.35 -1.40 7.29
CA GLY A 175 13.41 -0.74 6.00
C GLY A 175 14.75 -0.06 5.80
N GLN A 176 14.97 0.47 4.61
CA GLN A 176 16.20 1.17 4.28
C GLN A 176 16.04 2.68 4.57
N PRO A 177 16.76 3.25 5.54
CA PRO A 177 16.82 4.69 5.70
C PRO A 177 17.66 5.33 4.58
N GLU A 178 17.35 6.60 4.24
CA GLU A 178 18.30 7.42 3.51
C GLU A 178 19.61 7.55 4.29
N PRO A 179 20.78 7.59 3.61
CA PRO A 179 22.08 7.65 4.29
C PRO A 179 22.17 8.78 5.32
N GLU A 180 21.70 9.96 4.98
CA GLU A 180 21.69 11.12 5.87
C GLU A 180 20.84 10.92 7.14
N ILE A 181 19.71 10.21 7.01
CA ILE A 181 18.86 9.88 8.16
C ILE A 181 19.58 8.84 9.04
N TYR A 182 20.17 7.83 8.44
CA TYR A 182 20.94 6.83 9.18
C TYR A 182 22.06 7.47 9.96
N GLU A 183 22.93 8.27 9.34
CA GLU A 183 24.06 8.94 9.99
C GLU A 183 23.62 9.88 11.12
N ALA A 184 22.52 10.62 10.93
CA ALA A 184 22.01 11.55 11.95
C ALA A 184 21.41 10.87 13.19
N PHE A 185 21.00 9.62 13.09
CA PHE A 185 20.23 8.95 14.15
C PHE A 185 20.80 7.60 14.61
N ARG A 186 21.81 7.02 13.96
CA ARG A 186 22.34 5.68 14.28
C ARG A 186 22.88 5.53 15.70
N HIS A 187 23.25 6.62 16.36
CA HIS A 187 23.76 6.63 17.73
C HIS A 187 22.72 7.04 18.77
N VAL A 188 21.46 7.25 18.37
CA VAL A 188 20.40 7.57 19.33
C VAL A 188 20.02 6.32 20.10
N GLU A 189 20.17 6.39 21.42
CA GLU A 189 19.82 5.28 22.30
C GLU A 189 18.38 4.83 22.11
N GLY A 190 18.18 3.51 22.05
CA GLY A 190 16.88 2.89 21.86
C GLY A 190 16.41 2.80 20.40
N LEU A 191 17.13 3.38 19.41
CA LEU A 191 16.87 3.13 17.99
C LEU A 191 17.62 1.89 17.50
N VAL A 192 16.90 0.99 16.84
CA VAL A 192 17.44 -0.23 16.25
C VAL A 192 17.13 -0.28 14.77
N PHE A 193 18.10 -0.01 13.91
CA PHE A 193 17.98 -0.10 12.46
C PHE A 193 18.22 -1.54 12.00
N VAL A 194 17.19 -2.17 11.40
CA VAL A 194 17.25 -3.57 10.94
C VAL A 194 17.68 -3.65 9.46
N GLY A 195 17.42 -2.60 8.70
CA GLY A 195 17.57 -2.64 7.25
C GLY A 195 16.36 -3.27 6.55
N ARG A 196 16.51 -3.56 5.25
CA ARG A 196 15.46 -4.16 4.44
C ARG A 196 15.42 -5.67 4.65
N VAL A 197 14.25 -6.20 4.95
CA VAL A 197 13.97 -7.64 5.06
C VAL A 197 12.70 -7.97 4.24
N PRO A 198 12.45 -9.25 3.90
CA PRO A 198 11.20 -9.68 3.29
C PRO A 198 9.97 -9.26 4.11
N GLN A 199 8.85 -9.00 3.44
CA GLN A 199 7.62 -8.49 4.09
C GLN A 199 7.16 -9.38 5.25
N ARG A 200 7.19 -10.71 5.07
CA ARG A 200 6.78 -11.66 6.12
C ARG A 200 7.66 -11.55 7.37
N ASP A 201 8.96 -11.42 7.20
CA ASP A 201 9.90 -11.27 8.30
C ASP A 201 9.75 -9.92 8.99
N ALA A 202 9.53 -8.85 8.21
CA ALA A 202 9.21 -7.53 8.77
C ALA A 202 7.97 -7.57 9.66
N LEU A 203 6.91 -8.26 9.22
CA LEU A 203 5.68 -8.40 10.00
C LEU A 203 5.86 -9.26 11.26
N LYS A 204 6.74 -10.28 11.23
CA LYS A 204 7.13 -11.04 12.42
C LYS A 204 7.88 -10.17 13.44
N ILE A 205 8.74 -9.24 13.00
CA ILE A 205 9.39 -8.26 13.87
C ILE A 205 8.34 -7.35 14.52
N VAL A 206 7.36 -6.84 13.74
CA VAL A 206 6.24 -6.07 14.30
C VAL A 206 5.49 -6.87 15.35
N GLN A 207 5.26 -8.15 15.11
CA GLN A 207 4.52 -8.99 16.04
C GLN A 207 5.21 -9.10 17.41
N ARG A 208 6.53 -9.09 17.45
CA ARG A 208 7.35 -9.12 18.68
C ARG A 208 7.39 -7.80 19.45
N SER A 209 6.97 -6.70 18.84
CA SER A 209 6.93 -5.38 19.46
C SER A 209 5.58 -5.14 20.14
N ASP A 210 5.52 -4.26 21.15
CA ASP A 210 4.25 -3.94 21.83
C ASP A 210 3.34 -3.12 20.93
N TYR A 211 3.90 -2.13 20.26
CA TYR A 211 3.16 -1.17 19.41
C TYR A 211 3.72 -1.14 18.00
N ALA A 212 2.84 -1.15 17.01
CA ALA A 212 3.16 -0.84 15.63
C ALA A 212 3.00 0.66 15.37
N VAL A 213 4.02 1.27 14.79
CA VAL A 213 4.05 2.71 14.48
C VAL A 213 3.71 2.92 13.02
N CYS A 214 2.61 3.61 12.74
CA CYS A 214 2.18 3.93 11.38
C CYS A 214 2.31 5.42 11.11
N TYR A 215 3.44 5.83 10.55
CA TYR A 215 3.62 7.18 10.03
C TYR A 215 3.20 7.26 8.57
N PHE A 216 2.35 8.24 8.23
CA PHE A 216 1.93 8.49 6.86
C PHE A 216 2.09 9.97 6.50
N PRO A 217 2.67 10.32 5.33
CA PRO A 217 2.89 11.71 4.95
C PRO A 217 1.60 12.47 4.66
N TYR A 218 1.61 13.80 4.89
CA TYR A 218 0.45 14.67 4.66
C TYR A 218 0.32 15.18 3.23
N HIS A 219 1.41 15.13 2.46
CA HIS A 219 1.44 15.68 1.11
C HIS A 219 0.94 14.69 0.06
N ARG A 220 0.68 15.19 -1.15
CA ARG A 220 0.38 14.39 -2.32
C ARG A 220 1.61 13.55 -2.73
N PRO A 221 1.42 12.27 -3.15
CA PRO A 221 0.16 11.57 -3.37
C PRO A 221 -0.44 10.92 -2.13
N HIS A 222 0.29 10.87 -1.02
CA HIS A 222 -0.02 10.08 0.17
C HIS A 222 -1.38 10.42 0.78
N ARG A 223 -1.76 11.71 0.81
CA ARG A 223 -3.07 12.12 1.34
C ARG A 223 -4.29 11.51 0.62
N PHE A 224 -4.09 10.90 -0.54
CA PHE A 224 -5.13 10.22 -1.33
C PHE A 224 -5.01 8.71 -1.32
N GLN A 225 -3.93 8.16 -0.78
CA GLN A 225 -3.67 6.73 -0.72
C GLN A 225 -4.19 6.12 0.58
N THR A 226 -4.49 4.82 0.55
CA THR A 226 -4.76 4.06 1.76
C THR A 226 -3.44 3.59 2.38
N PRO A 227 -3.20 3.81 3.68
CA PRO A 227 -1.96 3.43 4.34
C PRO A 227 -1.91 1.91 4.57
N THR A 228 -1.26 1.17 3.67
CA THR A 228 -1.20 -0.30 3.70
C THR A 228 -0.64 -0.84 5.01
N LYS A 229 0.35 -0.17 5.61
CA LYS A 229 0.93 -0.58 6.90
C LYS A 229 -0.07 -0.52 8.04
N LEU A 230 -0.98 0.45 8.03
CA LEU A 230 -2.09 0.51 8.99
C LEU A 230 -2.98 -0.73 8.90
N LEU A 231 -3.30 -1.15 7.66
CA LEU A 231 -4.10 -2.35 7.41
C LEU A 231 -3.39 -3.62 7.88
N GLU A 232 -2.12 -3.77 7.53
CA GLU A 232 -1.29 -4.91 7.92
C GLU A 232 -1.18 -5.03 9.45
N TYR A 233 -0.91 -3.93 10.13
CA TYR A 233 -0.80 -3.91 11.59
C TYR A 233 -2.13 -4.24 12.28
N ALA A 234 -3.22 -3.75 11.74
CA ALA A 234 -4.55 -4.06 12.24
C ALA A 234 -4.89 -5.55 12.03
N ALA A 235 -4.58 -6.11 10.84
CA ALA A 235 -4.76 -7.53 10.53
C ALA A 235 -3.92 -8.45 11.42
N LEU A 236 -2.74 -7.99 11.88
CA LEU A 236 -1.92 -8.68 12.88
C LEU A 236 -2.46 -8.56 14.32
N GLY A 237 -3.56 -7.86 14.55
CA GLY A 237 -4.12 -7.63 15.88
C GLY A 237 -3.26 -6.71 16.76
N LYS A 238 -2.39 -5.88 16.17
CA LYS A 238 -1.48 -5.01 16.91
C LYS A 238 -2.17 -3.84 17.59
N LYS A 239 -1.56 -3.35 18.65
CA LYS A 239 -1.77 -2.00 19.16
C LYS A 239 -1.06 -1.05 18.21
N ILE A 240 -1.77 -0.05 17.69
CA ILE A 240 -1.25 0.86 16.67
C ILE A 240 -1.17 2.27 17.23
N ILE A 241 -0.07 2.95 16.91
CA ILE A 241 0.10 4.38 17.09
C ILE A 241 0.31 4.98 15.71
N CYS A 242 -0.42 6.02 15.37
CA CYS A 242 -0.26 6.68 14.08
C CYS A 242 -0.36 8.20 14.21
N ASN A 243 0.23 8.91 13.23
CA ASN A 243 0.01 10.34 13.12
C ASN A 243 -1.40 10.64 12.57
N ASN A 244 -1.88 11.87 12.81
CA ASN A 244 -3.19 12.36 12.37
C ASN A 244 -3.25 12.73 10.88
N ALA A 245 -2.43 12.09 10.04
CA ALA A 245 -2.53 12.25 8.59
C ALA A 245 -3.94 11.88 8.10
N PRO A 246 -4.57 12.67 7.20
CA PRO A 246 -5.94 12.42 6.75
C PRO A 246 -6.19 11.00 6.28
N SER A 247 -5.23 10.39 5.59
CA SER A 247 -5.34 9.01 5.10
C SER A 247 -5.38 7.97 6.22
N ASN A 248 -4.66 8.20 7.34
CA ASN A 248 -4.76 7.33 8.52
C ASN A 248 -6.13 7.47 9.17
N VAL A 249 -6.57 8.72 9.42
CA VAL A 249 -7.85 9.00 10.08
C VAL A 249 -9.03 8.42 9.29
N ASP A 250 -9.02 8.60 7.96
CA ASP A 250 -10.08 8.08 7.11
C ASP A 250 -10.10 6.55 7.08
N ALA A 251 -8.94 5.89 7.01
CA ALA A 251 -8.87 4.43 7.05
C ALA A 251 -9.32 3.87 8.41
N ILE A 252 -8.95 4.52 9.51
CA ILE A 252 -9.39 4.18 10.87
C ILE A 252 -10.93 4.22 10.95
N ASN A 253 -11.52 5.32 10.52
CA ASN A 253 -12.97 5.52 10.59
C ASN A 253 -13.74 4.57 9.66
N ALA A 254 -13.30 4.44 8.40
CA ALA A 254 -13.98 3.61 7.40
C ALA A 254 -13.92 2.11 7.72
N LEU A 255 -12.85 1.66 8.36
CA LEU A 255 -12.59 0.24 8.58
C LEU A 255 -12.79 -0.20 10.03
N GLY A 256 -13.04 0.74 10.96
CA GLY A 256 -13.18 0.45 12.39
C GLY A 256 -11.87 -0.03 13.02
N ILE A 257 -10.73 0.46 12.53
CA ILE A 257 -9.41 0.14 13.09
C ILE A 257 -9.22 0.89 14.41
N ARG A 258 -8.71 0.18 15.42
CA ARG A 258 -8.32 0.79 16.70
C ARG A 258 -6.90 1.29 16.63
N SER A 259 -6.69 2.58 16.86
CA SER A 259 -5.37 3.21 16.86
C SER A 259 -5.33 4.37 17.83
N HIS A 260 -4.20 4.59 18.48
CA HIS A 260 -3.90 5.83 19.17
C HIS A 260 -3.39 6.84 18.13
N VAL A 261 -4.21 7.85 17.85
CA VAL A 261 -3.88 8.91 16.90
C VAL A 261 -3.17 10.04 17.63
N THR A 262 -2.00 10.42 17.16
CA THR A 262 -1.13 11.46 17.74
C THR A 262 -0.90 12.61 16.76
N GLY A 263 -0.07 13.58 17.15
CA GLY A 263 0.38 14.66 16.29
C GLY A 263 1.26 14.23 15.11
N ALA A 264 1.75 15.21 14.38
CA ALA A 264 2.44 15.01 13.11
C ALA A 264 3.72 14.16 13.21
N ALA A 265 4.46 14.28 14.29
CA ALA A 265 5.73 13.57 14.50
C ALA A 265 5.59 12.36 15.45
N ILE A 266 4.39 11.96 15.77
CA ILE A 266 4.03 10.80 16.58
C ILE A 266 4.50 10.92 18.04
N PHE A 267 5.81 11.06 18.27
CA PHE A 267 6.41 11.02 19.61
C PHE A 267 6.44 12.38 20.33
N ASP A 268 6.08 13.47 19.68
CA ASP A 268 6.05 14.81 20.27
C ASP A 268 4.90 15.00 21.30
N GLU A 269 3.82 14.21 21.17
CA GLU A 269 2.67 14.24 22.08
C GLU A 269 2.62 13.05 23.04
N LEU A 270 3.58 12.14 22.99
CA LEU A 270 3.66 10.95 23.86
C LEU A 270 4.47 11.25 25.12
N LEU A 271 3.89 11.96 26.07
CA LEU A 271 4.52 12.36 27.32
C LEU A 271 3.77 11.79 28.54
N PRO A 272 4.35 10.90 29.33
CA PRO A 272 5.51 10.05 29.03
C PRO A 272 5.10 8.86 28.13
N LEU A 273 6.04 8.31 27.36
CA LEU A 273 5.79 7.15 26.46
C LEU A 273 5.22 5.93 27.21
N ALA A 274 5.46 5.80 28.51
CA ALA A 274 4.88 4.77 29.36
C ALA A 274 3.35 4.80 29.43
N GLN A 275 2.71 5.94 29.15
CA GLN A 275 1.26 6.12 29.23
C GLN A 275 0.52 5.79 27.93
N VAL A 276 1.24 5.35 26.87
CA VAL A 276 0.60 4.98 25.61
C VAL A 276 -0.34 3.80 25.80
N ARG A 277 -1.63 4.01 25.59
CA ARG A 277 -2.72 3.03 25.81
C ARG A 277 -3.50 2.74 24.53
N ALA A 278 -2.83 2.31 23.46
CA ALA A 278 -3.54 1.85 22.28
C ALA A 278 -4.23 0.48 22.56
N GLN A 279 -5.41 0.28 22.00
CA GLN A 279 -6.12 -0.99 22.08
C GLN A 279 -5.68 -1.97 20.97
N ARG A 280 -5.77 -3.28 21.24
CA ARG A 280 -5.55 -4.30 20.22
C ARG A 280 -6.68 -4.29 19.19
N ASN A 281 -6.32 -4.56 17.94
CA ASN A 281 -7.27 -4.83 16.88
C ASN A 281 -7.74 -6.28 16.94
N ASP A 282 -8.93 -6.55 16.39
CA ASP A 282 -9.47 -7.90 16.25
C ASP A 282 -9.24 -8.38 14.81
N PRO A 283 -8.31 -9.32 14.56
CA PRO A 283 -8.02 -9.83 13.22
C PRO A 283 -9.26 -10.42 12.53
N ALA A 284 -10.17 -11.06 13.28
CA ALA A 284 -11.34 -11.70 12.69
C ALA A 284 -12.26 -10.70 11.98
N ARG A 285 -12.42 -9.50 12.55
CA ARG A 285 -13.21 -8.42 11.92
C ARG A 285 -12.56 -7.86 10.65
N LEU A 286 -11.25 -8.07 10.48
CA LEU A 286 -10.46 -7.51 9.38
C LEU A 286 -10.15 -8.52 8.28
N LYS A 287 -10.59 -9.78 8.40
CA LYS A 287 -10.44 -10.78 7.33
C LYS A 287 -11.05 -10.32 5.99
N ARG A 288 -12.07 -9.46 6.03
CA ARG A 288 -12.61 -8.84 4.82
C ARG A 288 -11.58 -8.01 4.02
N LEU A 289 -10.43 -7.69 4.61
CA LEU A 289 -9.33 -6.99 3.95
C LEU A 289 -8.34 -7.93 3.26
N GLU A 290 -8.50 -9.26 3.34
CA GLU A 290 -7.74 -10.21 2.52
C GLU A 290 -7.84 -9.82 1.05
N TRP A 291 -6.72 -9.87 0.33
CA TRP A 291 -6.72 -9.53 -1.10
C TRP A 291 -7.76 -10.33 -1.88
N THR A 292 -7.86 -11.63 -1.61
CA THR A 292 -8.89 -12.50 -2.24
C THR A 292 -10.29 -11.94 -2.03
N ALA A 293 -10.63 -11.52 -0.82
CA ALA A 293 -11.94 -10.97 -0.49
C ALA A 293 -12.18 -9.59 -1.11
N VAL A 294 -11.16 -8.73 -1.12
CA VAL A 294 -11.22 -7.37 -1.70
C VAL A 294 -11.40 -7.42 -3.21
N ILE A 295 -10.62 -8.26 -3.91
CA ILE A 295 -10.73 -8.41 -5.37
C ILE A 295 -12.09 -9.01 -5.75
N ALA A 296 -12.55 -10.04 -5.04
CA ALA A 296 -13.86 -10.65 -5.31
C ALA A 296 -15.02 -9.65 -5.21
N ARG A 297 -15.01 -8.80 -4.16
CA ARG A 297 -16.06 -7.79 -3.95
C ARG A 297 -16.00 -6.59 -4.90
N SER A 298 -14.87 -6.35 -5.55
CA SER A 298 -14.71 -5.20 -6.45
C SER A 298 -15.55 -5.32 -7.73
N GLY A 299 -15.97 -6.53 -8.09
CA GLY A 299 -16.67 -6.81 -9.34
C GLY A 299 -15.75 -6.88 -10.58
N VAL A 300 -14.43 -6.71 -10.42
CA VAL A 300 -13.48 -6.70 -11.54
C VAL A 300 -13.48 -8.04 -12.30
N LEU A 301 -13.69 -9.16 -11.60
CA LEU A 301 -13.71 -10.49 -12.22
C LEU A 301 -14.80 -10.60 -13.30
N ALA A 302 -16.01 -10.09 -13.04
CA ALA A 302 -17.09 -10.13 -14.02
C ALA A 302 -16.74 -9.40 -15.33
N HIS A 303 -16.04 -8.26 -15.25
CA HIS A 303 -15.56 -7.54 -16.44
C HIS A 303 -14.50 -8.32 -17.21
N ILE A 304 -13.59 -9.01 -16.50
CA ILE A 304 -12.53 -9.82 -17.07
C ILE A 304 -13.13 -11.04 -17.77
N GLU A 305 -14.09 -11.73 -17.14
CA GLU A 305 -14.79 -12.89 -17.69
C GLU A 305 -15.64 -12.52 -18.91
N ALA A 306 -16.36 -11.40 -18.85
CA ALA A 306 -17.10 -10.89 -19.99
C ALA A 306 -16.17 -10.60 -21.20
N ALA A 307 -15.03 -9.96 -20.96
CA ALA A 307 -14.02 -9.73 -22.00
C ALA A 307 -13.42 -11.04 -22.55
N ALA A 308 -13.26 -12.07 -21.71
CA ALA A 308 -12.80 -13.39 -22.12
C ALA A 308 -13.82 -14.13 -22.99
N SER A 309 -15.11 -13.99 -22.68
CA SER A 309 -16.21 -14.70 -23.37
C SER A 309 -16.53 -14.13 -24.76
N MET A 310 -16.14 -12.89 -25.08
CA MET A 310 -16.34 -12.28 -26.40
C MET A 310 -15.57 -12.98 -27.55
N ARG A 311 -14.98 -14.15 -27.32
CA ARG A 311 -14.20 -14.96 -28.29
C ARG A 311 -15.00 -15.61 -29.41
N GLY A 312 -16.33 -15.63 -29.32
CA GLY A 312 -17.19 -16.41 -30.21
C GLY A 312 -17.90 -15.64 -31.33
N ALA A 313 -17.68 -14.33 -31.48
CA ALA A 313 -18.48 -13.51 -32.38
C ALA A 313 -17.67 -12.84 -33.53
N ARG A 314 -16.51 -13.40 -33.94
CA ARG A 314 -15.80 -12.97 -35.16
C ARG A 314 -15.43 -14.15 -36.05
#